data_767b8e7b190d0b257ea18dbaa47d47e3
#
_entry.id   767b8e7b190d0b257ea18dbaa47d47e3
#
_cell.length_a   1.000
_cell.length_b   1.000
_cell.length_c   1.000
_cell.angle_alpha   90.00
_cell.angle_beta   90.00
_cell.angle_gamma   90.00
#
_symmetry.space_group_name_H-M   'P 1'
#
loop_
_entity.id
_entity.type
_entity.pdbx_description
1 polymer ?
#
loop_
_entity_poly.entity_id
_entity_poly.type
_entity_poly.pdbx_seq_one_letter_code
_entity_poly.pdbx_strand_id
1 'polypeptide(L)'
;MKKFIAIILLLCIFVLSGCNTEIPDTKETSDHTELSADESTNIPEQDTPKSNIEEKKFVLESGGYQLNAVYTYMNDGNAHPAVLLIAGSGPSDYDETLGTWKPFQDIADGLAKEGINSLRVDKRTFSYAAEIGIKCGIEEEYLDDCNTAVEYLKSQNVSGLYLLGHSLGGQIAAELAASIEGIDGIILFNSSARHLADIACDQYSVLDPANQESYITYATAAKNATDASAKGYYYYGASDYYWVSYNQMDTAQNISDANIKTLIINSRFDKQSFDEDIELWQALFSDSVNVSIRVYDDISHFGYKIDTTDPASIYTHVDFPSEVISSFANFIKGE
;
A
#
# COMPACT_ATOMS: atom_id res chain seq x y z
N MET A 1 9.03 8.60 -25.89
CA MET A 1 9.50 7.90 -24.70
C MET A 1 9.55 8.79 -23.45
N LYS A 2 10.28 9.94 -23.40
CA LYS A 2 10.35 10.79 -22.18
C LYS A 2 8.99 11.29 -21.64
N LYS A 3 7.97 11.50 -22.47
CA LYS A 3 6.63 11.93 -22.03
C LYS A 3 5.76 10.80 -21.44
N PHE A 4 6.01 9.54 -21.78
CA PHE A 4 5.32 8.39 -21.22
C PHE A 4 5.84 8.02 -19.81
N ILE A 5 7.13 8.23 -19.57
CA ILE A 5 7.77 7.98 -18.27
C ILE A 5 7.21 8.91 -17.19
N ALA A 6 6.93 10.18 -17.54
CA ALA A 6 6.33 11.16 -16.62
C ALA A 6 4.91 10.78 -16.16
N ILE A 7 4.13 10.09 -17.00
CA ILE A 7 2.72 9.78 -16.71
C ILE A 7 2.59 8.67 -15.66
N ILE A 8 3.48 7.69 -15.63
CA ILE A 8 3.40 6.55 -14.70
C ILE A 8 3.89 6.94 -13.28
N LEU A 9 4.90 7.78 -13.18
CA LEU A 9 5.33 8.36 -11.89
C LEU A 9 4.31 9.35 -11.31
N LEU A 10 3.51 10.01 -12.18
CA LEU A 10 2.45 10.96 -11.76
C LEU A 10 1.17 10.25 -11.25
N LEU A 11 0.95 8.99 -11.60
CA LEU A 11 -0.27 8.24 -11.21
C LEU A 11 -0.30 7.81 -9.75
N CYS A 12 0.83 7.86 -9.04
CA CYS A 12 0.89 7.52 -7.62
C CYS A 12 0.61 8.73 -6.70
N ILE A 13 0.48 9.94 -7.23
CA ILE A 13 0.23 11.14 -6.44
C ILE A 13 -1.05 11.81 -6.96
N PHE A 14 -2.15 11.60 -6.26
CA PHE A 14 -3.43 12.34 -6.32
C PHE A 14 -3.94 12.74 -7.72
N VAL A 15 -4.64 11.87 -8.43
CA VAL A 15 -5.50 12.27 -9.55
C VAL A 15 -6.94 12.38 -9.06
N LEU A 16 -7.29 13.51 -8.48
CA LEU A 16 -8.67 13.99 -8.37
C LEU A 16 -8.92 15.02 -9.48
N SER A 17 -8.90 14.59 -10.73
CA SER A 17 -9.35 15.40 -11.86
C SER A 17 -10.41 14.61 -12.62
N GLY A 18 -11.66 14.87 -12.29
CA GLY A 18 -12.78 14.42 -13.10
C GLY A 18 -12.67 14.98 -14.52
N CYS A 19 -12.45 14.12 -15.49
CA CYS A 19 -12.74 14.38 -16.90
C CYS A 19 -13.61 13.25 -17.40
N ASN A 20 -14.90 13.58 -17.60
CA ASN A 20 -15.83 12.80 -18.42
C ASN A 20 -15.27 12.68 -19.83
N THR A 21 -14.90 11.47 -20.25
CA THR A 21 -14.85 11.13 -21.66
C THR A 21 -15.67 9.85 -21.85
N GLU A 22 -16.78 10.02 -22.55
CA GLU A 22 -17.64 8.94 -23.02
C GLU A 22 -16.84 7.99 -23.93
N ILE A 23 -16.86 6.70 -23.61
CA ILE A 23 -16.34 5.64 -24.46
C ILE A 23 -17.49 5.10 -25.30
N PRO A 24 -17.38 5.00 -26.65
CA PRO A 24 -18.43 4.45 -27.48
C PRO A 24 -18.53 2.92 -27.32
N ASP A 25 -19.75 2.46 -27.14
CA ASP A 25 -20.17 1.05 -27.11
C ASP A 25 -19.83 0.36 -28.44
N THR A 26 -18.94 -0.62 -28.43
CA THR A 26 -18.79 -1.58 -29.55
C THR A 26 -19.38 -2.91 -29.13
N LYS A 27 -20.55 -3.21 -29.72
CA LYS A 27 -21.16 -4.55 -29.68
C LYS A 27 -20.32 -5.52 -30.48
N GLU A 28 -19.73 -6.50 -29.84
CA GLU A 28 -19.28 -7.72 -30.54
C GLU A 28 -20.35 -8.80 -30.46
N THR A 29 -20.74 -9.26 -31.66
CA THR A 29 -21.66 -10.38 -31.89
C THR A 29 -20.87 -11.68 -31.74
N SER A 30 -21.33 -12.53 -30.82
CA SER A 30 -20.84 -13.89 -30.64
C SER A 30 -21.40 -14.81 -31.75
N ASP A 31 -20.53 -15.45 -32.51
CA ASP A 31 -20.87 -16.54 -33.41
C ASP A 31 -20.47 -17.87 -32.75
N HIS A 32 -21.47 -18.71 -32.46
CA HIS A 32 -21.29 -20.04 -31.90
C HIS A 32 -21.03 -21.03 -32.99
N THR A 33 -19.88 -21.68 -32.98
CA THR A 33 -19.65 -22.91 -33.76
C THR A 33 -19.41 -24.07 -32.80
N GLU A 34 -20.38 -24.97 -32.72
CA GLU A 34 -20.27 -26.27 -32.05
C GLU A 34 -19.27 -27.15 -32.81
N LEU A 35 -18.30 -27.71 -32.08
CA LEU A 35 -17.52 -28.86 -32.53
C LEU A 35 -17.64 -29.99 -31.51
N SER A 36 -18.04 -31.12 -32.03
CA SER A 36 -18.42 -32.38 -31.40
C SER A 36 -17.28 -33.02 -30.58
N ALA A 37 -17.72 -33.72 -29.52
CA ALA A 37 -16.95 -34.61 -28.67
C ALA A 37 -16.24 -35.72 -29.40
N ASP A 38 -15.02 -36.06 -28.97
CA ASP A 38 -14.56 -37.45 -28.96
C ASP A 38 -13.49 -37.72 -27.87
N GLU A 39 -13.69 -38.89 -27.24
CA GLU A 39 -12.81 -39.74 -26.47
C GLU A 39 -12.08 -39.19 -25.20
N SER A 40 -12.69 -39.53 -24.04
CA SER A 40 -12.10 -39.52 -22.71
C SER A 40 -11.00 -40.59 -22.59
N THR A 41 -9.76 -40.17 -22.42
CA THR A 41 -8.73 -41.01 -21.78
C THR A 41 -8.73 -40.65 -20.29
N ASN A 42 -9.20 -41.57 -19.42
CA ASN A 42 -9.09 -41.53 -17.98
C ASN A 42 -7.59 -41.60 -17.59
N ILE A 43 -6.97 -40.45 -17.35
CA ILE A 43 -5.75 -40.34 -16.57
C ILE A 43 -6.23 -40.22 -15.12
N PRO A 44 -5.75 -41.04 -14.15
CA PRO A 44 -6.09 -40.86 -12.76
C PRO A 44 -5.64 -39.47 -12.35
N GLU A 45 -6.59 -38.67 -11.87
CA GLU A 45 -6.33 -37.41 -11.23
C GLU A 45 -5.44 -37.69 -10.01
N GLN A 46 -4.18 -37.32 -10.11
CA GLN A 46 -3.27 -37.40 -8.99
C GLN A 46 -3.80 -36.41 -7.94
N ASP A 47 -4.26 -36.91 -6.77
CA ASP A 47 -4.66 -36.09 -5.62
C ASP A 47 -3.52 -35.14 -5.26
N THR A 48 -3.51 -33.98 -5.87
CA THR A 48 -2.72 -32.85 -5.36
C THR A 48 -3.35 -32.47 -4.02
N PRO A 49 -2.56 -32.37 -2.93
CA PRO A 49 -3.09 -31.93 -1.65
C PRO A 49 -3.85 -30.62 -1.87
N LYS A 50 -5.14 -30.61 -1.51
CA LYS A 50 -5.95 -29.41 -1.57
C LYS A 50 -5.27 -28.34 -0.72
N SER A 51 -4.87 -27.23 -1.30
CA SER A 51 -4.33 -26.11 -0.54
C SER A 51 -5.37 -25.68 0.49
N ASN A 52 -4.96 -25.56 1.74
CA ASN A 52 -5.83 -25.05 2.82
C ASN A 52 -5.97 -23.50 2.76
N ILE A 53 -5.41 -22.86 1.75
CA ILE A 53 -5.50 -21.41 1.53
C ILE A 53 -6.84 -21.11 0.85
N GLU A 54 -7.60 -20.20 1.43
CA GLU A 54 -8.87 -19.72 0.89
C GLU A 54 -8.91 -18.20 0.82
N GLU A 55 -9.69 -17.68 -0.11
CA GLU A 55 -10.02 -16.25 -0.21
C GLU A 55 -11.51 -16.03 0.04
N LYS A 56 -11.83 -15.10 0.92
CA LYS A 56 -13.18 -14.59 1.16
C LYS A 56 -13.27 -13.15 0.68
N LYS A 57 -14.01 -12.92 -0.40
CA LYS A 57 -14.39 -11.58 -0.86
C LYS A 57 -15.66 -11.15 -0.17
N PHE A 58 -15.69 -9.93 0.35
CA PHE A 58 -16.83 -9.39 1.07
C PHE A 58 -16.82 -7.86 1.02
N VAL A 59 -17.88 -7.26 1.54
CA VAL A 59 -17.98 -5.81 1.71
C VAL A 59 -17.73 -5.47 3.17
N LEU A 60 -16.74 -4.61 3.42
CA LEU A 60 -16.48 -4.02 4.73
C LEU A 60 -17.29 -2.72 4.84
N GLU A 61 -18.19 -2.64 5.82
CA GLU A 61 -18.94 -1.42 6.09
C GLU A 61 -18.16 -0.54 7.07
N SER A 62 -17.77 0.66 6.63
CA SER A 62 -16.99 1.61 7.41
C SER A 62 -17.50 3.04 7.21
N GLY A 63 -17.87 3.72 8.29
CA GLY A 63 -18.28 5.12 8.25
C GLY A 63 -19.42 5.44 7.28
N GLY A 64 -20.27 4.46 6.95
CA GLY A 64 -21.36 4.57 5.97
C GLY A 64 -20.95 4.26 4.52
N TYR A 65 -19.71 3.88 4.28
CA TYR A 65 -19.21 3.41 2.99
C TYR A 65 -19.16 1.89 2.94
N GLN A 66 -19.33 1.32 1.75
CA GLN A 66 -19.25 -0.11 1.47
C GLN A 66 -17.98 -0.38 0.65
N LEU A 67 -16.93 -0.86 1.30
CA LEU A 67 -15.61 -1.07 0.70
C LEU A 67 -15.42 -2.54 0.34
N ASN A 68 -14.97 -2.84 -0.88
CA ASN A 68 -14.60 -4.20 -1.22
C ASN A 68 -13.40 -4.63 -0.40
N ALA A 69 -13.44 -5.86 0.09
CA ALA A 69 -12.37 -6.43 0.90
C ALA A 69 -12.11 -7.90 0.53
N VAL A 70 -10.87 -8.32 0.68
CA VAL A 70 -10.44 -9.71 0.45
C VAL A 70 -9.67 -10.19 1.67
N TYR A 71 -10.17 -11.24 2.31
CA TYR A 71 -9.50 -11.95 3.38
C TYR A 71 -8.93 -13.27 2.84
N THR A 72 -7.60 -13.35 2.73
CA THR A 72 -6.86 -14.55 2.36
C THR A 72 -6.43 -15.25 3.64
N TYR A 73 -6.80 -16.53 3.84
CA TYR A 73 -6.61 -17.21 5.12
C TYR A 73 -6.39 -18.72 4.99
N MET A 74 -5.77 -19.28 6.02
CA MET A 74 -5.62 -20.73 6.20
C MET A 74 -6.91 -21.33 6.75
N ASN A 75 -7.54 -22.23 6.00
CA ASN A 75 -8.74 -22.98 6.44
C ASN A 75 -8.36 -24.38 6.91
N ASP A 76 -7.61 -24.47 8.00
CA ASP A 76 -7.16 -25.72 8.64
C ASP A 76 -7.65 -25.88 10.07
N GLY A 77 -8.46 -24.92 10.55
CA GLY A 77 -9.03 -24.91 11.90
C GLY A 77 -8.10 -24.35 12.98
N ASN A 78 -6.86 -23.99 12.65
CA ASN A 78 -5.91 -23.41 13.59
C ASN A 78 -5.97 -21.88 13.57
N ALA A 79 -5.49 -21.25 14.64
CA ALA A 79 -5.25 -19.80 14.66
C ALA A 79 -3.91 -19.48 13.96
N HIS A 80 -3.95 -18.55 13.02
CA HIS A 80 -2.78 -18.07 12.29
C HIS A 80 -2.57 -16.56 12.54
N PRO A 81 -1.34 -16.03 12.48
CA PRO A 81 -1.16 -14.59 12.50
C PRO A 81 -1.85 -13.96 11.28
N ALA A 82 -2.33 -12.74 11.46
CA ALA A 82 -2.97 -11.99 10.38
C ALA A 82 -2.37 -10.60 10.21
N VAL A 83 -2.33 -10.13 8.97
CA VAL A 83 -1.80 -8.82 8.62
C VAL A 83 -2.83 -8.00 7.84
N LEU A 84 -3.04 -6.74 8.23
CA LEU A 84 -3.73 -5.74 7.41
C LEU A 84 -2.72 -5.12 6.46
N LEU A 85 -2.99 -5.14 5.16
CA LEU A 85 -2.21 -4.44 4.15
C LEU A 85 -2.79 -3.04 3.92
N ILE A 86 -1.96 -2.00 4.08
CA ILE A 86 -2.35 -0.58 4.02
C ILE A 86 -1.64 0.07 2.85
N ALA A 87 -2.41 0.49 1.84
CA ALA A 87 -1.89 1.05 0.60
C ALA A 87 -1.24 2.44 0.78
N GLY A 88 -0.40 2.80 -0.16
CA GLY A 88 0.27 4.08 -0.24
C GLY A 88 -0.67 5.26 -0.54
N SER A 89 -0.08 6.41 -0.89
CA SER A 89 -0.80 7.64 -1.20
C SER A 89 -1.67 7.50 -2.46
N GLY A 90 -2.78 8.26 -2.50
CA GLY A 90 -3.73 8.28 -3.60
C GLY A 90 -4.78 7.17 -3.55
N PRO A 91 -5.78 7.24 -4.44
CA PRO A 91 -6.83 6.23 -4.56
C PRO A 91 -6.25 4.86 -4.95
N SER A 92 -6.66 3.80 -4.28
CA SER A 92 -6.17 2.45 -4.53
C SER A 92 -7.25 1.40 -4.28
N ASP A 93 -7.34 0.40 -5.17
CA ASP A 93 -8.10 -0.81 -4.90
C ASP A 93 -7.37 -1.67 -3.85
N TYR A 94 -8.03 -2.73 -3.39
CA TYR A 94 -7.48 -3.63 -2.37
C TYR A 94 -6.19 -4.35 -2.79
N ASP A 95 -5.86 -4.42 -4.07
CA ASP A 95 -4.62 -5.04 -4.58
C ASP A 95 -3.48 -4.04 -4.81
N GLU A 96 -3.75 -2.74 -4.59
CA GLU A 96 -2.84 -1.63 -4.94
C GLU A 96 -2.44 -1.70 -6.43
N THR A 97 -3.44 -1.90 -7.30
CA THR A 97 -3.25 -2.22 -8.71
C THR A 97 -2.60 -1.07 -9.48
N LEU A 98 -1.48 -1.35 -10.13
CA LEU A 98 -0.79 -0.44 -11.05
C LEU A 98 -0.58 -1.12 -12.41
N GLY A 99 -1.47 -0.85 -13.34
CA GLY A 99 -1.46 -1.52 -14.63
C GLY A 99 -1.69 -3.03 -14.50
N THR A 100 -0.67 -3.84 -14.77
CA THR A 100 -0.73 -5.30 -14.60
C THR A 100 -0.19 -5.78 -13.24
N TRP A 101 0.40 -4.90 -12.45
CA TRP A 101 0.96 -5.23 -11.16
C TRP A 101 -0.10 -5.14 -10.06
N LYS A 102 -0.03 -6.08 -9.14
CA LYS A 102 -0.92 -6.19 -7.99
C LYS A 102 -0.12 -6.55 -6.74
N PRO A 103 0.71 -5.62 -6.25
CA PRO A 103 1.66 -5.92 -5.19
C PRO A 103 1.00 -6.51 -3.94
N PHE A 104 -0.17 -6.05 -3.56
CA PHE A 104 -0.84 -6.59 -2.38
C PHE A 104 -1.43 -7.99 -2.61
N GLN A 105 -1.86 -8.32 -3.83
CA GLN A 105 -2.23 -9.70 -4.16
C GLN A 105 -1.00 -10.61 -4.04
N ASP A 106 0.12 -10.23 -4.64
CA ASP A 106 1.35 -11.02 -4.61
C ASP A 106 1.89 -11.22 -3.18
N ILE A 107 1.83 -10.16 -2.35
CA ILE A 107 2.18 -10.23 -0.91
C ILE A 107 1.23 -11.18 -0.18
N ALA A 108 -0.07 -11.06 -0.37
CA ALA A 108 -1.07 -11.92 0.27
C ALA A 108 -0.88 -13.40 -0.08
N ASP A 109 -0.67 -13.70 -1.38
CA ASP A 109 -0.41 -15.05 -1.86
C ASP A 109 0.90 -15.63 -1.33
N GLY A 110 1.93 -14.77 -1.21
CA GLY A 110 3.21 -15.14 -0.62
C GLY A 110 3.08 -15.45 0.87
N LEU A 111 2.45 -14.57 1.63
CA LEU A 111 2.22 -14.73 3.08
C LEU A 111 1.33 -15.94 3.40
N ALA A 112 0.31 -16.21 2.59
CA ALA A 112 -0.55 -17.38 2.77
C ALA A 112 0.22 -18.70 2.66
N LYS A 113 1.20 -18.79 1.73
CA LYS A 113 2.11 -19.96 1.63
C LYS A 113 2.97 -20.13 2.87
N GLU A 114 3.22 -19.06 3.60
CA GLU A 114 3.94 -19.03 4.87
C GLU A 114 3.02 -19.23 6.10
N GLY A 115 1.72 -19.48 5.88
CA GLY A 115 0.75 -19.69 6.95
C GLY A 115 0.31 -18.41 7.66
N ILE A 116 0.34 -17.28 6.97
CA ILE A 116 -0.04 -15.96 7.48
C ILE A 116 -1.26 -15.48 6.72
N ASN A 117 -2.33 -15.13 7.43
CA ASN A 117 -3.53 -14.57 6.87
C ASN A 117 -3.33 -13.09 6.52
N SER A 118 -4.10 -12.58 5.56
CA SER A 118 -4.04 -11.16 5.20
C SER A 118 -5.41 -10.58 4.86
N LEU A 119 -5.60 -9.30 5.18
CA LEU A 119 -6.77 -8.52 4.80
C LEU A 119 -6.33 -7.36 3.91
N ARG A 120 -7.02 -7.21 2.78
CA ARG A 120 -6.86 -6.14 1.80
C ARG A 120 -8.21 -5.45 1.63
N VAL A 121 -8.22 -4.11 1.59
CA VAL A 121 -9.47 -3.32 1.53
C VAL A 121 -9.29 -2.18 0.52
N ASP A 122 -10.32 -1.93 -0.30
CA ASP A 122 -10.36 -0.74 -1.15
C ASP A 122 -10.28 0.53 -0.29
N LYS A 123 -9.52 1.52 -0.73
CA LYS A 123 -9.60 2.84 -0.13
C LYS A 123 -10.92 3.50 -0.52
N ARG A 124 -11.55 4.21 0.42
CA ARG A 124 -12.78 4.96 0.11
C ARG A 124 -12.56 6.01 -0.98
N THR A 125 -11.37 6.60 -1.06
CA THR A 125 -10.99 7.54 -2.12
C THR A 125 -10.92 6.89 -3.51
N PHE A 126 -10.78 5.58 -3.60
CA PHE A 126 -10.90 4.81 -4.83
C PHE A 126 -12.37 4.51 -5.16
N SER A 127 -13.10 3.90 -4.23
CA SER A 127 -14.46 3.43 -4.47
C SER A 127 -15.50 4.57 -4.56
N TYR A 128 -15.24 5.71 -3.90
CA TYR A 128 -16.17 6.84 -3.74
C TYR A 128 -15.54 8.18 -4.08
N ALA A 129 -14.63 8.21 -5.06
CA ALA A 129 -13.89 9.43 -5.45
C ALA A 129 -14.80 10.64 -5.76
N ALA A 130 -16.00 10.40 -6.30
CA ALA A 130 -16.96 11.46 -6.64
C ALA A 130 -17.71 12.03 -5.42
N GLU A 131 -17.87 11.23 -4.37
CA GLU A 131 -18.59 11.58 -3.14
C GLU A 131 -17.66 12.16 -2.07
N ILE A 132 -16.38 11.83 -2.14
CA ILE A 132 -15.36 12.31 -1.21
C ILE A 132 -15.15 13.81 -1.41
N GLY A 133 -15.46 14.57 -0.36
CA GLY A 133 -15.37 16.02 -0.41
C GLY A 133 -13.93 16.54 -0.22
N ILE A 134 -13.73 17.82 -0.54
CA ILE A 134 -12.46 18.53 -0.40
C ILE A 134 -11.87 18.49 1.02
N LYS A 135 -12.68 18.22 2.03
CA LYS A 135 -12.28 18.14 3.44
C LYS A 135 -11.81 16.76 3.87
N CYS A 136 -11.72 15.80 2.94
CA CYS A 136 -11.15 14.49 3.24
C CYS A 136 -9.72 14.66 3.73
N GLY A 137 -9.46 14.18 4.93
CA GLY A 137 -8.15 14.16 5.57
C GLY A 137 -7.65 12.73 5.76
N ILE A 138 -6.60 12.56 6.55
CA ILE A 138 -6.04 11.24 6.91
C ILE A 138 -7.06 10.40 7.68
N GLU A 139 -7.86 11.02 8.53
CA GLU A 139 -8.91 10.35 9.28
C GLU A 139 -9.88 9.62 8.33
N GLU A 140 -10.45 10.35 7.36
CA GLU A 140 -11.42 9.80 6.43
C GLU A 140 -10.77 8.91 5.37
N GLU A 141 -9.56 9.23 4.90
CA GLU A 141 -8.93 8.42 3.84
C GLU A 141 -8.41 7.09 4.35
N TYR A 142 -7.96 7.03 5.60
CA TYR A 142 -7.26 5.86 6.14
C TYR A 142 -7.78 5.38 7.49
N LEU A 143 -7.77 6.25 8.53
CA LEU A 143 -7.86 5.78 9.90
C LEU A 143 -9.20 5.12 10.20
N ASP A 144 -10.32 5.70 9.75
CA ASP A 144 -11.67 5.14 9.93
C ASP A 144 -11.76 3.71 9.36
N ASP A 145 -11.28 3.53 8.11
CA ASP A 145 -11.40 2.27 7.40
C ASP A 145 -10.43 1.23 7.93
N CYS A 146 -9.21 1.63 8.25
CA CYS A 146 -8.21 0.76 8.87
C CYS A 146 -8.63 0.31 10.28
N ASN A 147 -9.22 1.19 11.09
CA ASN A 147 -9.79 0.83 12.39
C ASN A 147 -10.87 -0.26 12.23
N THR A 148 -11.78 -0.08 11.26
CA THR A 148 -12.82 -1.07 10.96
C THR A 148 -12.23 -2.39 10.48
N ALA A 149 -11.19 -2.35 9.64
CA ALA A 149 -10.47 -3.53 9.17
C ALA A 149 -9.74 -4.28 10.30
N VAL A 150 -9.10 -3.56 11.22
CA VAL A 150 -8.47 -4.11 12.43
C VAL A 150 -9.51 -4.82 13.30
N GLU A 151 -10.67 -4.22 13.55
CA GLU A 151 -11.75 -4.85 14.33
C GLU A 151 -12.30 -6.09 13.62
N TYR A 152 -12.39 -6.08 12.28
CA TYR A 152 -12.71 -7.30 11.54
C TYR A 152 -11.69 -8.40 11.79
N LEU A 153 -10.38 -8.11 11.70
CA LEU A 153 -9.32 -9.10 11.96
C LEU A 153 -9.35 -9.61 13.41
N LYS A 154 -9.57 -8.74 14.40
CA LYS A 154 -9.73 -9.15 15.81
C LYS A 154 -10.93 -10.09 16.03
N SER A 155 -11.96 -9.99 15.17
CA SER A 155 -13.12 -10.88 15.22
C SER A 155 -12.84 -12.26 14.62
N GLN A 156 -11.73 -12.45 13.90
CA GLN A 156 -11.32 -13.71 13.33
C GLN A 156 -10.49 -14.54 14.35
N ASN A 157 -10.33 -15.83 14.10
CA ASN A 157 -9.46 -16.69 14.94
C ASN A 157 -7.99 -16.48 14.56
N VAL A 158 -7.38 -15.38 15.05
CA VAL A 158 -5.98 -15.03 14.76
C VAL A 158 -5.08 -15.25 15.98
N SER A 159 -3.83 -15.66 15.76
CA SER A 159 -2.82 -15.86 16.81
C SER A 159 -1.96 -14.64 17.09
N GLY A 160 -2.06 -13.61 16.22
CA GLY A 160 -1.37 -12.33 16.33
C GLY A 160 -1.86 -11.39 15.24
N LEU A 161 -1.77 -10.09 15.48
CA LEU A 161 -2.24 -9.05 14.58
C LEU A 161 -1.12 -8.09 14.20
N TYR A 162 -0.90 -7.95 12.91
CA TYR A 162 0.16 -7.13 12.34
C TYR A 162 -0.39 -6.13 11.32
N LEU A 163 0.32 -5.01 11.11
CA LEU A 163 0.04 -4.07 10.03
C LEU A 163 1.24 -4.05 9.09
N LEU A 164 0.99 -4.08 7.77
CA LEU A 164 2.00 -3.86 6.75
C LEU A 164 1.55 -2.67 5.90
N GLY A 165 2.27 -1.56 6.01
CA GLY A 165 1.97 -0.36 5.23
C GLY A 165 3.01 -0.12 4.15
N HIS A 166 2.54 0.08 2.91
CA HIS A 166 3.37 0.47 1.78
C HIS A 166 3.41 2.00 1.65
N SER A 167 4.60 2.57 1.44
CA SER A 167 4.76 4.01 1.21
C SER A 167 4.12 4.84 2.34
N LEU A 168 3.16 5.75 2.05
CA LEU A 168 2.38 6.46 3.07
C LEU A 168 1.65 5.51 4.02
N GLY A 169 1.20 4.35 3.53
CA GLY A 169 0.59 3.32 4.38
C GLY A 169 1.45 2.87 5.54
N GLY A 170 2.80 2.96 5.42
CA GLY A 170 3.72 2.70 6.52
C GLY A 170 3.64 3.75 7.64
N GLN A 171 3.46 5.03 7.28
CA GLN A 171 3.23 6.09 8.25
C GLN A 171 1.87 5.91 8.95
N ILE A 172 0.85 5.49 8.19
CA ILE A 172 -0.48 5.15 8.74
C ILE A 172 -0.40 3.95 9.67
N ALA A 173 0.38 2.91 9.34
CA ALA A 173 0.58 1.76 10.21
C ALA A 173 1.20 2.17 11.57
N ALA A 174 2.13 3.12 11.57
CA ALA A 174 2.71 3.67 12.80
C ALA A 174 1.68 4.46 13.62
N GLU A 175 0.84 5.28 12.97
CA GLU A 175 -0.24 6.04 13.63
C GLU A 175 -1.26 5.10 14.31
N LEU A 176 -1.70 4.07 13.58
CA LEU A 176 -2.62 3.06 14.10
C LEU A 176 -2.00 2.28 15.28
N ALA A 177 -0.73 1.91 15.17
CA ALA A 177 -0.04 1.17 16.22
C ALA A 177 0.13 1.96 17.52
N ALA A 178 0.27 3.29 17.42
CA ALA A 178 0.33 4.17 18.59
C ALA A 178 -1.04 4.38 19.26
N SER A 179 -2.14 4.16 18.51
CA SER A 179 -3.51 4.45 18.96
C SER A 179 -4.35 3.22 19.26
N ILE A 180 -4.01 2.05 18.69
CA ILE A 180 -4.81 0.81 18.80
C ILE A 180 -4.07 -0.24 19.63
N GLU A 181 -4.72 -0.73 20.69
CA GLU A 181 -4.20 -1.85 21.47
C GLU A 181 -4.34 -3.19 20.74
N GLY A 182 -3.41 -4.11 21.00
CA GLY A 182 -3.46 -5.49 20.50
C GLY A 182 -2.88 -5.66 19.09
N ILE A 183 -2.06 -4.72 18.63
CA ILE A 183 -1.19 -4.88 17.47
C ILE A 183 0.16 -5.41 17.94
N ASP A 184 0.58 -6.57 17.41
CA ASP A 184 1.81 -7.26 17.84
C ASP A 184 3.08 -6.77 17.12
N GLY A 185 2.92 -6.12 15.96
CA GLY A 185 4.02 -5.54 15.22
C GLY A 185 3.60 -4.84 13.93
N ILE A 186 4.48 -4.00 13.41
CA ILE A 186 4.26 -3.25 12.17
C ILE A 186 5.42 -3.45 11.18
N ILE A 187 5.08 -3.42 9.91
CA ILE A 187 6.03 -3.46 8.80
C ILE A 187 5.83 -2.19 7.96
N LEU A 188 6.88 -1.39 7.84
CA LEU A 188 6.93 -0.24 6.96
C LEU A 188 7.69 -0.64 5.70
N PHE A 189 7.01 -0.68 4.58
CA PHE A 189 7.56 -1.13 3.31
C PHE A 189 7.69 0.04 2.34
N ASN A 190 8.94 0.34 1.92
CA ASN A 190 9.31 1.49 1.09
C ASN A 190 8.67 2.81 1.57
N SER A 191 8.72 3.02 2.89
CA SER A 191 8.15 4.17 3.59
C SER A 191 9.25 5.09 4.11
N SER A 192 8.91 6.31 4.49
CA SER A 192 9.82 7.33 5.01
C SER A 192 9.36 7.90 6.34
N ALA A 193 10.32 8.35 7.17
CA ALA A 193 10.04 9.18 8.35
C ALA A 193 9.89 10.66 8.00
N ARG A 194 10.26 11.09 6.79
CA ARG A 194 10.13 12.49 6.39
C ARG A 194 8.67 12.87 6.17
N HIS A 195 8.40 14.16 6.29
CA HIS A 195 7.09 14.69 5.97
C HIS A 195 6.73 14.45 4.49
N LEU A 196 5.51 13.96 4.21
CA LEU A 196 5.06 13.62 2.86
C LEU A 196 5.22 14.77 1.85
N ALA A 197 5.03 16.02 2.28
CA ALA A 197 5.22 17.17 1.40
C ALA A 197 6.68 17.38 0.96
N ASP A 198 7.66 16.99 1.79
CA ASP A 198 9.08 17.06 1.42
C ASP A 198 9.41 15.94 0.42
N ILE A 199 8.89 14.73 0.65
CA ILE A 199 9.02 13.61 -0.30
C ILE A 199 8.40 13.97 -1.66
N ALA A 200 7.18 14.51 -1.65
CA ALA A 200 6.51 14.95 -2.87
C ALA A 200 7.30 16.08 -3.58
N CYS A 201 7.87 17.02 -2.83
CA CYS A 201 8.73 18.07 -3.38
C CYS A 201 9.92 17.48 -4.14
N ASP A 202 10.60 16.49 -3.57
CA ASP A 202 11.75 15.83 -4.20
C ASP A 202 11.31 15.06 -5.45
N GLN A 203 10.24 14.28 -5.38
CA GLN A 203 9.71 13.52 -6.52
C GLN A 203 9.34 14.44 -7.69
N TYR A 204 8.60 15.52 -7.43
CA TYR A 204 8.20 16.47 -8.45
C TYR A 204 9.41 17.25 -9.00
N SER A 205 10.39 17.61 -8.16
CA SER A 205 11.60 18.29 -8.57
C SER A 205 12.48 17.46 -9.50
N VAL A 206 12.52 16.13 -9.29
CA VAL A 206 13.21 15.19 -10.19
C VAL A 206 12.49 15.09 -11.54
N LEU A 207 11.16 15.09 -11.54
CA LEU A 207 10.35 14.99 -12.77
C LEU A 207 10.32 16.28 -13.58
N ASP A 208 10.28 17.42 -12.92
CA ASP A 208 10.19 18.75 -13.52
C ASP A 208 11.09 19.75 -12.78
N PRO A 209 12.41 19.69 -13.01
CA PRO A 209 13.37 20.56 -12.34
C PRO A 209 13.16 22.05 -12.60
N ALA A 210 12.49 22.40 -13.71
CA ALA A 210 12.24 23.81 -14.07
C ALA A 210 11.26 24.51 -13.11
N ASN A 211 10.43 23.75 -12.40
CA ASN A 211 9.43 24.27 -11.46
C ASN A 211 9.77 23.99 -9.98
N GLN A 212 11.00 23.63 -9.67
CA GLN A 212 11.44 23.26 -8.31
C GLN A 212 11.10 24.32 -7.25
N GLU A 213 11.24 25.62 -7.54
CA GLU A 213 10.88 26.70 -6.60
C GLU A 213 9.39 26.68 -6.23
N SER A 214 8.53 26.31 -7.18
CA SER A 214 7.10 26.17 -6.92
C SER A 214 6.83 24.97 -6.01
N TYR A 215 7.53 23.85 -6.21
CA TYR A 215 7.38 22.66 -5.37
C TYR A 215 7.85 22.92 -3.93
N ILE A 216 8.96 23.64 -3.74
CA ILE A 216 9.40 24.08 -2.40
C ILE A 216 8.35 24.96 -1.74
N THR A 217 7.71 25.86 -2.50
CA THR A 217 6.64 26.73 -2.01
C THR A 217 5.42 25.89 -1.60
N TYR A 218 5.04 24.88 -2.38
CA TYR A 218 3.92 23.97 -2.05
C TYR A 218 4.22 23.12 -0.82
N ALA A 219 5.43 22.58 -0.69
CA ALA A 219 5.83 21.83 0.50
C ALA A 219 5.77 22.71 1.76
N THR A 220 6.24 23.94 1.65
CA THR A 220 6.17 24.92 2.75
C THR A 220 4.72 25.23 3.14
N ALA A 221 3.85 25.42 2.15
CA ALA A 221 2.43 25.70 2.39
C ALA A 221 1.72 24.49 3.01
N ALA A 222 1.97 23.27 2.51
CA ALA A 222 1.42 22.04 3.05
C ALA A 222 1.81 21.82 4.52
N LYS A 223 3.10 21.94 4.85
CA LYS A 223 3.61 21.79 6.23
C LYS A 223 3.11 22.86 7.21
N ASN A 224 2.73 24.03 6.71
CA ASN A 224 2.19 25.12 7.54
C ASN A 224 0.66 25.22 7.48
N ALA A 225 -0.03 24.26 6.85
CA ALA A 225 -1.49 24.26 6.81
C ALA A 225 -2.07 24.08 8.23
N THR A 226 -3.08 24.91 8.54
CA THR A 226 -3.82 24.88 9.82
C THR A 226 -5.31 25.05 9.53
N ASP A 227 -6.19 24.65 10.44
CA ASP A 227 -7.63 24.87 10.32
C ASP A 227 -8.00 26.33 10.00
N ALA A 228 -7.28 27.27 10.62
CA ALA A 228 -7.51 28.69 10.39
C ALA A 228 -7.07 29.17 8.99
N SER A 229 -6.10 28.50 8.35
CA SER A 229 -5.56 28.86 7.04
C SER A 229 -6.22 28.10 5.89
N ALA A 230 -6.83 26.93 6.15
CA ALA A 230 -7.41 26.04 5.14
C ALA A 230 -8.59 26.70 4.41
N LYS A 231 -8.52 26.72 3.07
CA LYS A 231 -9.50 27.35 2.18
C LYS A 231 -9.82 26.50 0.94
N GLY A 232 -9.28 25.28 0.90
CA GLY A 232 -9.44 24.37 -0.22
C GLY A 232 -8.43 24.58 -1.34
N TYR A 233 -7.23 25.11 -1.02
CA TYR A 233 -6.11 25.11 -1.95
C TYR A 233 -5.53 23.69 -2.07
N TYR A 234 -4.96 23.38 -3.23
CA TYR A 234 -4.35 22.08 -3.51
C TYR A 234 -2.84 22.19 -3.62
N TYR A 235 -2.15 21.29 -2.91
CA TYR A 235 -0.69 21.10 -2.99
C TYR A 235 -0.44 19.61 -3.24
N TYR A 236 0.29 19.29 -4.30
CA TYR A 236 0.58 17.91 -4.71
C TYR A 236 -0.67 17.03 -4.88
N GLY A 237 -1.78 17.63 -5.34
CA GLY A 237 -3.04 16.91 -5.55
C GLY A 237 -3.92 16.71 -4.31
N ALA A 238 -3.43 17.03 -3.11
CA ALA A 238 -4.19 17.02 -1.88
C ALA A 238 -4.62 18.44 -1.46
N SER A 239 -5.80 18.55 -0.85
CA SER A 239 -6.29 19.84 -0.33
C SER A 239 -5.50 20.27 0.91
N ASP A 240 -5.54 21.57 1.22
CA ASP A 240 -4.96 22.06 2.46
C ASP A 240 -5.64 21.49 3.72
N TYR A 241 -6.91 21.07 3.65
CA TYR A 241 -7.57 20.31 4.73
C TYR A 241 -6.92 18.95 4.97
N TYR A 242 -6.50 18.26 3.91
CA TYR A 242 -5.75 17.01 4.03
C TYR A 242 -4.43 17.24 4.77
N TRP A 243 -3.70 18.27 4.39
CA TRP A 243 -2.42 18.61 5.03
C TRP A 243 -2.57 19.01 6.49
N VAL A 244 -3.68 19.66 6.86
CA VAL A 244 -4.00 19.95 8.28
C VAL A 244 -4.07 18.66 9.10
N SER A 245 -4.79 17.64 8.62
CA SER A 245 -4.88 16.37 9.34
C SER A 245 -3.57 15.59 9.29
N TYR A 246 -2.88 15.58 8.15
CA TYR A 246 -1.58 14.93 8.02
C TYR A 246 -0.53 15.53 8.96
N ASN A 247 -0.53 16.84 9.17
CA ASN A 247 0.41 17.55 10.04
C ASN A 247 0.25 17.20 11.53
N GLN A 248 -0.74 16.40 11.92
CA GLN A 248 -0.88 15.87 13.28
C GLN A 248 -0.08 14.58 13.50
N MET A 249 0.40 13.94 12.42
CA MET A 249 1.15 12.69 12.51
C MET A 249 2.65 12.95 12.70
N ASP A 250 3.29 12.12 13.51
CA ASP A 250 4.76 12.02 13.62
C ASP A 250 5.15 10.54 13.61
N THR A 251 5.54 10.04 12.45
CA THR A 251 5.81 8.62 12.24
C THR A 251 6.88 8.07 13.19
N ALA A 252 7.97 8.81 13.40
CA ALA A 252 9.05 8.35 14.26
C ALA A 252 8.64 8.33 15.75
N GLN A 253 7.89 9.35 16.18
CA GLN A 253 7.33 9.40 17.52
C GLN A 253 6.31 8.28 17.72
N ASN A 254 5.42 8.05 16.75
CA ASN A 254 4.41 7.00 16.82
C ASN A 254 5.01 5.59 16.93
N ILE A 255 6.09 5.29 16.18
CA ILE A 255 6.85 4.03 16.33
C ILE A 255 7.42 3.91 17.75
N SER A 256 7.96 4.99 18.28
CA SER A 256 8.52 5.02 19.62
C SER A 256 7.46 4.84 20.69
N ASP A 257 6.31 5.50 20.56
CA ASP A 257 5.19 5.44 21.50
C ASP A 257 4.50 4.08 21.49
N ALA A 258 4.31 3.48 20.31
CA ALA A 258 3.78 2.13 20.18
C ALA A 258 4.66 1.10 20.89
N ASN A 259 5.98 1.28 20.84
CA ASN A 259 6.97 0.42 21.50
C ASN A 259 6.79 -1.07 21.23
N ILE A 260 6.35 -1.41 20.02
CA ILE A 260 6.15 -2.78 19.54
C ILE A 260 7.23 -3.16 18.51
N LYS A 261 7.27 -4.42 18.14
CA LYS A 261 8.17 -4.88 17.06
C LYS A 261 7.89 -4.14 15.77
N THR A 262 8.93 -3.58 15.17
CA THR A 262 8.83 -2.83 13.91
C THR A 262 9.89 -3.32 12.92
N LEU A 263 9.46 -3.63 11.71
CA LEU A 263 10.35 -3.92 10.58
C LEU A 263 10.23 -2.80 9.55
N ILE A 264 11.34 -2.16 9.23
CA ILE A 264 11.43 -1.16 8.16
C ILE A 264 12.19 -1.78 6.99
N ILE A 265 11.55 -1.84 5.83
CA ILE A 265 12.17 -2.32 4.58
C ILE A 265 12.14 -1.20 3.56
N ASN A 266 13.31 -0.82 3.06
CA ASN A 266 13.47 0.14 1.98
C ASN A 266 14.38 -0.41 0.88
N SER A 267 14.31 0.21 -0.29
CA SER A 267 15.19 -0.09 -1.42
C SER A 267 16.02 1.14 -1.82
N ARG A 268 17.31 0.93 -2.09
CA ARG A 268 18.18 1.96 -2.67
C ARG A 268 17.82 2.31 -4.12
N PHE A 269 17.12 1.41 -4.80
CA PHE A 269 16.67 1.64 -6.17
C PHE A 269 15.25 2.20 -6.27
N ASP A 270 14.62 2.46 -5.14
CA ASP A 270 13.37 3.19 -5.09
C ASP A 270 13.53 4.59 -5.71
N LYS A 271 12.53 5.03 -6.48
CA LYS A 271 12.52 6.36 -7.11
C LYS A 271 11.46 7.27 -6.51
N GLN A 272 10.79 6.81 -5.46
CA GLN A 272 9.76 7.57 -4.75
C GLN A 272 10.13 7.79 -3.27
N SER A 273 10.98 6.94 -2.69
CA SER A 273 11.78 7.22 -1.49
C SER A 273 13.27 7.23 -1.87
N PHE A 274 14.10 7.86 -1.09
CA PHE A 274 15.48 8.18 -1.45
C PHE A 274 16.46 7.63 -0.42
N ASP A 275 17.77 7.64 -0.73
CA ASP A 275 18.80 7.18 0.20
C ASP A 275 18.76 7.94 1.53
N GLU A 276 18.40 9.23 1.52
CA GLU A 276 18.20 10.04 2.72
C GLU A 276 17.13 9.48 3.66
N ASP A 277 16.11 8.83 3.13
CA ASP A 277 15.06 8.17 3.94
C ASP A 277 15.63 6.97 4.69
N ILE A 278 16.50 6.19 4.03
CA ILE A 278 17.19 5.05 4.63
C ILE A 278 18.12 5.53 5.74
N GLU A 279 18.93 6.56 5.46
CA GLU A 279 19.86 7.15 6.42
C GLU A 279 19.13 7.73 7.63
N LEU A 280 17.98 8.38 7.40
CA LEU A 280 17.14 8.92 8.46
C LEU A 280 16.60 7.80 9.38
N TRP A 281 16.05 6.71 8.82
CA TRP A 281 15.60 5.57 9.60
C TRP A 281 16.72 4.98 10.46
N GLN A 282 17.92 4.80 9.87
CA GLN A 282 19.08 4.30 10.59
C GLN A 282 19.52 5.22 11.72
N ALA A 283 19.46 6.53 11.50
CA ALA A 283 19.82 7.52 12.54
C ALA A 283 18.80 7.56 13.68
N LEU A 284 17.50 7.48 13.36
CA LEU A 284 16.42 7.55 14.35
C LEU A 284 16.37 6.33 15.27
N PHE A 285 16.67 5.15 14.74
CA PHE A 285 16.46 3.87 15.45
C PHE A 285 17.73 3.04 15.63
N SER A 286 18.93 3.65 15.54
CA SER A 286 20.23 2.98 15.71
C SER A 286 20.36 2.16 17.00
N ASP A 287 19.76 2.63 18.07
CA ASP A 287 19.82 2.04 19.41
C ASP A 287 18.55 1.29 19.80
N SER A 288 17.56 1.22 18.91
CA SER A 288 16.28 0.58 19.22
C SER A 288 16.40 -0.95 19.18
N VAL A 289 15.90 -1.60 20.21
CA VAL A 289 15.84 -3.07 20.28
C VAL A 289 14.58 -3.62 19.60
N ASN A 290 13.59 -2.78 19.38
CA ASN A 290 12.31 -3.16 18.79
C ASN A 290 12.22 -2.89 17.28
N VAL A 291 13.12 -2.07 16.73
CA VAL A 291 13.12 -1.69 15.32
C VAL A 291 14.24 -2.40 14.57
N SER A 292 13.89 -3.13 13.52
CA SER A 292 14.83 -3.76 12.59
C SER A 292 14.72 -3.06 11.23
N ILE A 293 15.86 -2.74 10.62
CA ILE A 293 15.92 -2.08 9.31
C ILE A 293 16.58 -3.03 8.31
N ARG A 294 15.93 -3.26 7.18
CA ARG A 294 16.47 -4.05 6.07
C ARG A 294 16.45 -3.22 4.79
N VAL A 295 17.55 -3.25 4.05
CA VAL A 295 17.68 -2.50 2.80
C VAL A 295 17.95 -3.47 1.66
N TYR A 296 17.18 -3.34 0.59
CA TYR A 296 17.39 -4.05 -0.67
C TYR A 296 18.01 -3.11 -1.71
N ASP A 297 18.79 -3.68 -2.64
CA ASP A 297 19.49 -2.89 -3.66
C ASP A 297 18.81 -2.98 -5.04
N ASP A 298 17.79 -3.84 -5.20
CA ASP A 298 17.28 -4.25 -6.51
C ASP A 298 15.76 -4.46 -6.57
N ILE A 299 15.01 -3.78 -5.70
CA ILE A 299 13.54 -3.76 -5.79
C ILE A 299 13.03 -2.36 -6.09
N SER A 300 11.92 -2.28 -6.84
CA SER A 300 11.19 -1.04 -7.14
C SER A 300 10.42 -0.54 -5.92
N HIS A 301 9.79 0.64 -6.02
CA HIS A 301 8.91 1.16 -4.98
C HIS A 301 7.80 0.17 -4.60
N PHE A 302 7.22 -0.53 -5.56
CA PHE A 302 6.17 -1.53 -5.35
C PHE A 302 6.71 -2.93 -4.98
N GLY A 303 8.01 -3.06 -4.73
CA GLY A 303 8.64 -4.29 -4.26
C GLY A 303 9.07 -5.28 -5.34
N TYR A 304 8.77 -5.03 -6.60
CA TYR A 304 9.17 -5.93 -7.69
C TYR A 304 10.65 -5.82 -7.99
N LYS A 305 11.25 -6.96 -8.31
CA LYS A 305 12.67 -7.02 -8.67
C LYS A 305 12.94 -6.26 -9.96
N ILE A 306 14.07 -5.59 -10.00
CA ILE A 306 14.52 -4.80 -11.14
C ILE A 306 15.93 -5.19 -11.54
N ASP A 307 16.22 -5.06 -12.85
CA ASP A 307 17.59 -5.11 -13.34
C ASP A 307 18.22 -3.72 -13.19
N THR A 308 19.10 -3.56 -12.22
CA THR A 308 19.76 -2.29 -11.91
C THR A 308 20.65 -1.77 -13.05
N THR A 309 20.97 -2.63 -14.02
CA THR A 309 21.73 -2.26 -15.23
C THR A 309 20.83 -1.76 -16.37
N ASP A 310 19.51 -2.04 -16.31
CA ASP A 310 18.51 -1.53 -17.24
C ASP A 310 17.43 -0.72 -16.51
N PRO A 311 17.50 0.61 -16.52
CA PRO A 311 16.50 1.47 -15.89
C PRO A 311 15.06 1.26 -16.39
N ALA A 312 14.87 0.64 -17.57
CA ALA A 312 13.54 0.34 -18.10
C ALA A 312 12.93 -0.93 -17.48
N SER A 313 13.71 -1.73 -16.77
CA SER A 313 13.26 -2.97 -16.12
C SER A 313 12.16 -2.73 -15.09
N ILE A 314 12.11 -1.54 -14.48
CA ILE A 314 11.04 -1.14 -13.55
C ILE A 314 9.62 -1.20 -14.16
N TYR A 315 9.52 -1.27 -15.50
CA TYR A 315 8.25 -1.38 -16.23
C TYR A 315 7.99 -2.79 -16.75
N THR A 316 8.90 -3.73 -16.49
CA THR A 316 8.75 -5.12 -16.93
C THR A 316 8.11 -5.90 -15.79
N HIS A 317 7.01 -6.60 -16.10
CA HIS A 317 6.38 -7.48 -15.12
C HIS A 317 7.35 -8.64 -14.80
N VAL A 318 7.62 -8.80 -13.51
CA VAL A 318 8.40 -9.91 -12.94
C VAL A 318 7.68 -10.40 -11.70
N ASP A 319 8.00 -11.62 -11.26
CA ASP A 319 7.44 -12.15 -10.02
C ASP A 319 7.89 -11.33 -8.81
N PHE A 320 7.01 -11.21 -7.83
CA PHE A 320 7.35 -10.57 -6.55
C PHE A 320 8.43 -11.38 -5.82
N PRO A 321 9.52 -10.77 -5.33
CA PRO A 321 10.66 -11.50 -4.81
C PRO A 321 10.33 -12.29 -3.56
N SER A 322 10.62 -13.59 -3.57
CA SER A 322 10.37 -14.47 -2.41
C SER A 322 11.18 -14.07 -1.17
N GLU A 323 12.33 -13.45 -1.34
CA GLU A 323 13.15 -12.94 -0.24
C GLU A 323 12.51 -11.76 0.51
N VAL A 324 11.71 -10.94 -0.17
CA VAL A 324 10.94 -9.88 0.48
C VAL A 324 9.78 -10.49 1.27
N ILE A 325 9.03 -11.43 0.68
CA ILE A 325 7.98 -12.19 1.37
C ILE A 325 8.54 -12.89 2.62
N SER A 326 9.69 -13.56 2.47
CA SER A 326 10.35 -14.23 3.61
C SER A 326 10.74 -13.24 4.71
N SER A 327 11.11 -12.01 4.37
CA SER A 327 11.41 -10.98 5.37
C SER A 327 10.17 -10.57 6.17
N PHE A 328 9.02 -10.41 5.51
CA PHE A 328 7.75 -10.16 6.18
C PHE A 328 7.35 -11.35 7.07
N ALA A 329 7.39 -12.56 6.50
CA ALA A 329 6.98 -13.78 7.19
C ALA A 329 7.83 -14.08 8.43
N ASN A 330 9.16 -14.00 8.32
CA ASN A 330 10.06 -14.25 9.45
C ASN A 330 9.84 -13.22 10.57
N PHE A 331 9.64 -11.95 10.24
CA PHE A 331 9.31 -10.93 11.23
C PHE A 331 8.00 -11.25 11.97
N ILE A 332 6.94 -11.62 11.23
CA ILE A 332 5.62 -11.96 11.81
C ILE A 332 5.71 -13.22 12.70
N LYS A 333 6.48 -14.23 12.27
CA LYS A 333 6.67 -15.47 13.03
C LYS A 333 7.66 -15.31 14.21
N GLY A 334 8.46 -14.23 14.21
CA GLY A 334 9.51 -14.00 15.23
C GLY A 334 10.76 -14.85 15.01
N GLU A 335 11.11 -15.15 13.76
CA GLU A 335 12.26 -15.95 13.31
C GLU A 335 13.46 -15.09 12.93
#